data_021a84fea283a1dc6b41f4e19e69e1bf
#
_entry.id   021a84fea283a1dc6b41f4e19e69e1bf
#
_cell.length_a   1.000
_cell.length_b   1.000
_cell.length_c   1.000
_cell.angle_alpha   90.00
_cell.angle_beta   90.00
_cell.angle_gamma   90.00
#
_symmetry.space_group_name_H-M   'P 1'
#
loop_
_entity.id
_entity.type
_entity.pdbx_description
1 polymer ?
#
loop_
_entity_poly.entity_id
_entity_poly.type
_entity_poly.pdbx_seq_one_letter_code
_entity_poly.pdbx_strand_id
1 'polypeptide(L)'
;MDPKHFRQVLGQYPTGVVIVTSVSAQGEALGMTVGSFTSVSLDPPLVAFLPDKASSSWKALRESGPHFCINVLAAQQEDVCRAVASRKVNKFHDIRWRPSAAGNPIIDGAVAYIDCTVEAIHDAGDHHIVIGRVHDLDLTGTGHPLLFFRGGYGSFRPQSLAAGDADLVEQLKLVDRVRANMEGLADRFGTEVTVVCLVNEQLVLTAAGRPVSAGAGLHDHLVGRHPGGGPAVARRPRSLPVQ
;
A
#
# COMPACT_ATOMS: atom_id res chain seq x y z
N MET A 1 -3.71 -25.77 17.90
CA MET A 1 -3.75 -25.46 16.45
C MET A 1 -2.33 -25.44 15.92
N ASP A 2 -2.06 -26.00 14.74
CA ASP A 2 -0.73 -25.95 14.14
C ASP A 2 -0.36 -24.52 13.72
N PRO A 3 0.73 -23.92 14.24
CA PRO A 3 1.13 -22.55 13.92
C PRO A 3 1.48 -22.35 12.44
N LYS A 4 1.94 -23.39 11.75
CA LYS A 4 2.27 -23.31 10.32
C LYS A 4 1.01 -23.21 9.47
N HIS A 5 0.01 -24.04 9.77
CA HIS A 5 -1.29 -23.99 9.10
C HIS A 5 -2.01 -22.65 9.37
N PHE A 6 -1.97 -22.16 10.62
CA PHE A 6 -2.54 -20.85 10.98
C PHE A 6 -1.95 -19.72 10.14
N ARG A 7 -0.61 -19.63 10.03
CA ARG A 7 0.05 -18.62 9.20
C ARG A 7 -0.27 -18.78 7.72
N GLN A 8 -0.40 -20.01 7.22
CA GLN A 8 -0.74 -20.28 5.83
C GLN A 8 -2.14 -19.76 5.48
N VAL A 9 -3.12 -19.98 6.36
CA VAL A 9 -4.49 -19.51 6.18
C VAL A 9 -4.56 -17.99 6.26
N LEU A 10 -3.99 -17.38 7.30
CA LEU A 10 -4.01 -15.92 7.47
C LEU A 10 -3.17 -15.19 6.42
N GLY A 11 -2.14 -15.84 5.88
CA GLY A 11 -1.37 -15.31 4.75
C GLY A 11 -2.17 -15.15 3.45
N GLN A 12 -3.41 -15.68 3.37
CA GLN A 12 -4.33 -15.40 2.25
C GLN A 12 -4.94 -13.99 2.32
N TYR A 13 -4.85 -13.32 3.47
CA TYR A 13 -5.31 -11.95 3.63
C TYR A 13 -4.17 -10.98 3.32
N PRO A 14 -4.27 -10.18 2.24
CA PRO A 14 -3.26 -9.17 1.92
C PRO A 14 -3.33 -8.03 2.93
N THR A 15 -2.16 -7.51 3.30
CA THR A 15 -2.05 -6.35 4.18
C THR A 15 -1.29 -5.23 3.52
N GLY A 16 -1.58 -3.99 3.92
CA GLY A 16 -0.67 -2.87 3.69
C GLY A 16 0.61 -3.05 4.49
N VAL A 17 1.66 -2.35 4.11
CA VAL A 17 2.93 -2.30 4.85
C VAL A 17 3.13 -0.90 5.40
N VAL A 18 3.26 -0.80 6.73
CA VAL A 18 3.57 0.46 7.39
C VAL A 18 4.82 0.33 8.26
N ILE A 19 5.49 1.45 8.48
CA ILE A 19 6.56 1.57 9.46
C ILE A 19 6.09 2.49 10.59
N VAL A 20 6.06 1.95 11.79
CA VAL A 20 5.87 2.73 13.03
C VAL A 20 7.23 3.29 13.43
N THR A 21 7.34 4.61 13.58
CA THR A 21 8.58 5.31 13.90
C THR A 21 8.44 6.13 15.18
N SER A 22 9.56 6.32 15.85
CA SER A 22 9.72 7.24 16.98
C SER A 22 11.19 7.67 17.07
N VAL A 23 11.53 8.49 18.06
CA VAL A 23 12.90 8.95 18.32
C VAL A 23 13.32 8.53 19.72
N SER A 24 14.50 7.92 19.86
CA SER A 24 15.05 7.57 21.17
C SER A 24 15.42 8.82 21.97
N ALA A 25 15.67 8.64 23.27
CA ALA A 25 16.15 9.71 24.14
C ALA A 25 17.50 10.32 23.67
N GLN A 26 18.26 9.60 22.84
CA GLN A 26 19.52 10.05 22.24
C GLN A 26 19.34 10.73 20.87
N GLY A 27 18.08 10.88 20.39
CA GLY A 27 17.76 11.48 19.09
C GLY A 27 17.90 10.55 17.91
N GLU A 28 18.05 9.23 18.13
CA GLU A 28 18.15 8.24 17.07
C GLU A 28 16.76 7.81 16.57
N ALA A 29 16.61 7.68 15.25
CA ALA A 29 15.39 7.18 14.65
C ALA A 29 15.18 5.70 14.99
N LEU A 30 14.02 5.37 15.52
CA LEU A 30 13.55 4.01 15.81
C LEU A 30 12.45 3.63 14.84
N GLY A 31 12.34 2.33 14.52
CA GLY A 31 11.26 1.88 13.65
C GLY A 31 10.98 0.39 13.70
N MET A 32 9.73 0.08 13.38
CA MET A 32 9.23 -1.29 13.28
C MET A 32 8.28 -1.40 12.09
N THR A 33 8.48 -2.40 11.25
CA THR A 33 7.56 -2.73 10.16
C THR A 33 6.40 -3.56 10.70
N VAL A 34 5.17 -3.19 10.35
CA VAL A 34 3.96 -3.94 10.69
C VAL A 34 3.01 -4.04 9.49
N GLY A 35 2.27 -5.16 9.40
CA GLY A 35 1.16 -5.35 8.46
C GLY A 35 -0.22 -5.30 9.14
N SER A 36 -0.25 -5.07 10.45
CA SER A 36 -1.47 -5.14 11.28
C SER A 36 -2.10 -3.77 11.56
N PHE A 37 -1.75 -2.76 10.78
CA PHE A 37 -2.30 -1.41 10.94
C PHE A 37 -3.76 -1.33 10.47
N THR A 38 -4.61 -0.60 11.25
CA THR A 38 -6.00 -0.31 10.88
C THR A 38 -6.50 0.99 11.51
N SER A 39 -7.51 1.60 10.89
CA SER A 39 -8.32 2.64 11.51
C SER A 39 -9.27 2.04 12.54
N VAL A 40 -9.54 2.76 13.61
CA VAL A 40 -10.41 2.30 14.74
C VAL A 40 -11.63 3.20 14.88
N SER A 41 -11.45 4.52 14.93
CA SER A 41 -12.52 5.49 15.19
C SER A 41 -12.25 6.80 14.48
N LEU A 42 -13.30 7.51 14.09
CA LEU A 42 -13.22 8.86 13.57
C LEU A 42 -13.41 9.92 14.68
N ASP A 43 -14.20 9.62 15.68
CA ASP A 43 -14.43 10.52 16.83
C ASP A 43 -14.45 9.72 18.12
N PRO A 44 -13.41 9.85 18.96
CA PRO A 44 -12.13 10.49 18.66
C PRO A 44 -11.36 9.76 17.54
N PRO A 45 -10.43 10.44 16.83
CA PRO A 45 -9.67 9.82 15.77
C PRO A 45 -8.64 8.83 16.34
N LEU A 46 -8.85 7.53 16.08
CA LEU A 46 -8.02 6.45 16.61
C LEU A 46 -7.59 5.49 15.50
N VAL A 47 -6.37 5.00 15.67
CA VAL A 47 -5.77 3.93 14.85
C VAL A 47 -5.24 2.82 15.74
N ALA A 48 -4.97 1.64 15.17
CA ALA A 48 -4.36 0.54 15.92
C ALA A 48 -3.31 -0.21 15.10
N PHE A 49 -2.36 -0.83 15.81
CA PHE A 49 -1.44 -1.82 15.26
C PHE A 49 -1.09 -2.88 16.32
N LEU A 50 -0.62 -4.05 15.87
CA LEU A 50 -0.42 -5.21 16.73
C LEU A 50 1.05 -5.66 16.69
N PRO A 51 1.90 -5.16 17.62
CA PRO A 51 3.30 -5.59 17.72
C PRO A 51 3.44 -6.89 18.53
N ASP A 52 4.38 -7.74 18.10
CA ASP A 52 4.83 -8.90 18.86
C ASP A 52 5.54 -8.45 20.15
N LYS A 53 5.17 -9.03 21.30
CA LYS A 53 5.75 -8.72 22.62
C LYS A 53 7.24 -9.05 22.70
N ALA A 54 7.71 -10.05 21.95
CA ALA A 54 9.12 -10.43 21.88
C ALA A 54 9.96 -9.53 20.97
N SER A 55 9.35 -8.60 20.23
CA SER A 55 10.05 -7.69 19.31
C SER A 55 10.92 -6.69 20.06
N SER A 56 12.24 -6.73 19.81
CA SER A 56 13.18 -5.71 20.33
C SER A 56 12.88 -4.30 19.81
N SER A 57 12.38 -4.19 18.57
CA SER A 57 11.99 -2.91 18.00
C SER A 57 10.75 -2.34 18.70
N TRP A 58 9.79 -3.19 19.04
CA TRP A 58 8.63 -2.77 19.83
C TRP A 58 9.04 -2.31 21.22
N LYS A 59 9.93 -3.07 21.88
CA LYS A 59 10.46 -2.66 23.18
C LYS A 59 11.09 -1.26 23.12
N ALA A 60 11.96 -1.01 22.14
CA ALA A 60 12.62 0.28 21.95
C ALA A 60 11.60 1.41 21.67
N LEU A 61 10.60 1.18 20.80
CA LEU A 61 9.54 2.14 20.53
C LEU A 61 8.71 2.48 21.78
N ARG A 62 8.38 1.49 22.59
CA ARG A 62 7.63 1.70 23.83
C ARG A 62 8.42 2.48 24.89
N GLU A 63 9.75 2.24 24.94
CA GLU A 63 10.65 2.93 25.87
C GLU A 63 11.00 4.36 25.43
N SER A 64 10.81 4.71 24.16
CA SER A 64 11.06 6.06 23.64
C SER A 64 10.01 7.10 24.06
N GLY A 65 8.88 6.67 24.57
CA GLY A 65 7.79 7.55 25.04
C GLY A 65 6.45 7.27 24.34
N PRO A 66 5.47 8.15 24.54
CA PRO A 66 4.12 7.91 24.03
C PRO A 66 3.93 8.31 22.56
N HIS A 67 4.84 9.09 21.97
CA HIS A 67 4.70 9.62 20.62
C HIS A 67 5.25 8.66 19.57
N PHE A 68 4.50 8.48 18.48
CA PHE A 68 4.93 7.68 17.35
C PHE A 68 4.28 8.18 16.05
N CYS A 69 4.90 7.88 14.93
CA CYS A 69 4.34 8.16 13.62
C CYS A 69 4.20 6.85 12.81
N ILE A 70 3.10 6.71 12.11
CA ILE A 70 2.86 5.63 11.16
C ILE A 70 3.18 6.15 9.76
N ASN A 71 4.02 5.44 9.02
CA ASN A 71 4.38 5.75 7.65
C ASN A 71 3.82 4.66 6.73
N VAL A 72 2.89 5.00 5.85
CA VAL A 72 2.35 4.07 4.84
C VAL A 72 3.34 4.01 3.68
N LEU A 73 3.98 2.86 3.50
CA LEU A 73 5.00 2.72 2.47
C LEU A 73 4.42 2.72 1.05
N ALA A 74 5.14 3.36 0.13
CA ALA A 74 4.87 3.31 -1.29
C ALA A 74 5.39 1.99 -1.91
N ALA A 75 4.82 1.59 -3.04
CA ALA A 75 5.12 0.32 -3.73
C ALA A 75 6.61 0.11 -4.04
N GLN A 76 7.35 1.19 -4.28
CA GLN A 76 8.79 1.16 -4.56
C GLN A 76 9.67 1.12 -3.31
N GLN A 77 9.10 1.11 -2.10
CA GLN A 77 9.83 1.14 -0.82
C GLN A 77 9.98 -0.23 -0.16
N GLU A 78 10.07 -1.31 -0.95
CA GLU A 78 10.32 -2.64 -0.42
C GLU A 78 11.68 -2.73 0.30
N ASP A 79 12.70 -2.07 -0.21
CA ASP A 79 14.04 -1.99 0.38
C ASP A 79 14.02 -1.27 1.74
N VAL A 80 13.27 -0.18 1.87
CA VAL A 80 13.03 0.53 3.14
C VAL A 80 12.33 -0.40 4.15
N CYS A 81 11.29 -1.11 3.71
CA CYS A 81 10.59 -2.11 4.52
C CYS A 81 11.58 -3.17 5.05
N ARG A 82 12.40 -3.76 4.18
CA ARG A 82 13.37 -4.80 4.52
C ARG A 82 14.47 -4.27 5.43
N ALA A 83 14.94 -3.04 5.22
CA ALA A 83 15.95 -2.41 6.08
C ALA A 83 15.43 -2.26 7.52
N VAL A 84 14.22 -1.73 7.70
CA VAL A 84 13.60 -1.55 9.04
C VAL A 84 13.20 -2.88 9.68
N ALA A 85 12.76 -3.87 8.90
CA ALA A 85 12.47 -5.22 9.39
C ALA A 85 13.72 -6.01 9.79
N SER A 86 14.91 -5.57 9.39
CA SER A 86 16.17 -6.26 9.69
C SER A 86 16.52 -6.21 11.17
N ARG A 87 17.48 -7.08 11.58
CA ARG A 87 18.06 -7.08 12.94
C ARG A 87 19.28 -6.16 13.09
N LYS A 88 19.56 -5.31 12.08
CA LYS A 88 20.68 -4.36 12.13
C LYS A 88 20.46 -3.31 13.23
N VAL A 89 21.55 -2.84 13.82
CA VAL A 89 21.50 -1.83 14.90
C VAL A 89 21.05 -0.48 14.31
N ASN A 90 21.65 -0.05 13.20
CA ASN A 90 21.30 1.20 12.54
C ASN A 90 20.41 0.93 11.31
N LYS A 91 19.11 0.84 11.55
CA LYS A 91 18.11 0.56 10.49
C LYS A 91 17.84 1.74 9.58
N PHE A 92 18.12 2.96 10.02
CA PHE A 92 17.81 4.22 9.32
C PHE A 92 19.01 4.83 8.62
N HIS A 93 20.16 4.15 8.56
CA HIS A 93 21.39 4.69 7.98
C HIS A 93 21.20 5.26 6.56
N ASP A 94 20.48 4.55 5.70
CA ASP A 94 20.25 4.92 4.30
C ASP A 94 18.79 5.38 4.04
N ILE A 95 18.02 5.61 5.10
CA ILE A 95 16.61 6.03 4.99
C ILE A 95 16.52 7.51 5.31
N ARG A 96 16.12 8.30 4.31
CA ARG A 96 15.84 9.72 4.51
C ARG A 96 14.48 9.90 5.15
N TRP A 97 14.42 10.85 6.06
CA TRP A 97 13.20 11.22 6.76
C TRP A 97 13.25 12.68 7.22
N ARG A 98 12.10 13.24 7.51
CA ARG A 98 11.93 14.55 8.15
C ARG A 98 11.14 14.38 9.46
N PRO A 99 11.30 15.30 10.44
CA PRO A 99 10.52 15.24 11.67
C PRO A 99 9.06 15.62 11.41
N SER A 100 8.11 14.95 12.11
CA SER A 100 6.74 15.41 12.30
C SER A 100 6.67 16.58 13.28
N ALA A 101 5.47 17.11 13.55
CA ALA A 101 5.28 18.13 14.57
C ALA A 101 5.70 17.65 15.98
N ALA A 102 5.54 16.36 16.28
CA ALA A 102 6.00 15.72 17.52
C ALA A 102 7.46 15.24 17.47
N GLY A 103 8.18 15.47 16.38
CA GLY A 103 9.58 15.08 16.18
C GLY A 103 9.80 13.67 15.67
N ASN A 104 8.74 12.90 15.42
CA ASN A 104 8.84 11.52 14.94
C ASN A 104 9.25 11.48 13.47
N PRO A 105 10.04 10.45 13.02
CA PRO A 105 10.42 10.33 11.63
C PRO A 105 9.24 10.11 10.68
N ILE A 106 9.08 11.02 9.71
CA ILE A 106 8.25 10.85 8.52
C ILE A 106 9.18 10.43 7.39
N ILE A 107 9.03 9.22 6.89
CA ILE A 107 9.91 8.64 5.86
C ILE A 107 9.66 9.29 4.51
N ASP A 108 10.71 9.77 3.86
CA ASP A 108 10.62 10.36 2.52
C ASP A 108 10.09 9.34 1.51
N GLY A 109 9.13 9.77 0.69
CA GLY A 109 8.53 8.93 -0.33
C GLY A 109 7.42 7.98 0.17
N ALA A 110 7.08 7.98 1.45
CA ALA A 110 5.88 7.31 1.95
C ALA A 110 4.62 7.91 1.28
N VAL A 111 3.53 7.14 1.21
CA VAL A 111 2.25 7.60 0.61
C VAL A 111 1.52 8.55 1.56
N ALA A 112 1.57 8.22 2.85
CA ALA A 112 0.93 9.00 3.91
C ALA A 112 1.67 8.83 5.22
N TYR A 113 1.48 9.77 6.13
CA TYR A 113 1.89 9.64 7.52
C TYR A 113 0.73 9.93 8.48
N ILE A 114 0.79 9.35 9.67
CA ILE A 114 -0.17 9.56 10.75
C ILE A 114 0.62 9.71 12.05
N ASP A 115 0.64 10.91 12.62
CA ASP A 115 1.35 11.22 13.88
C ASP A 115 0.41 11.06 15.07
N CYS A 116 0.84 10.27 16.06
CA CYS A 116 -0.02 9.75 17.11
C CYS A 116 0.64 9.82 18.49
N THR A 117 -0.21 9.75 19.52
CA THR A 117 0.20 9.33 20.87
C THR A 117 -0.48 8.02 21.26
N VAL A 118 0.19 7.23 22.06
CA VAL A 118 -0.39 6.01 22.63
C VAL A 118 -1.59 6.38 23.52
N GLU A 119 -2.76 5.88 23.16
CA GLU A 119 -3.99 6.02 23.93
C GLU A 119 -4.16 4.87 24.91
N ALA A 120 -3.95 3.64 24.43
CA ALA A 120 -4.06 2.43 25.24
C ALA A 120 -3.19 1.30 24.68
N ILE A 121 -2.78 0.40 25.56
CA ILE A 121 -2.09 -0.86 25.18
C ILE A 121 -2.82 -2.00 25.89
N HIS A 122 -3.31 -2.97 25.12
CA HIS A 122 -3.99 -4.14 25.63
C HIS A 122 -3.20 -5.42 25.35
N ASP A 123 -3.24 -6.37 26.26
CA ASP A 123 -2.67 -7.69 26.07
C ASP A 123 -3.54 -8.53 25.12
N ALA A 124 -2.91 -9.15 24.13
CA ALA A 124 -3.55 -10.02 23.13
C ALA A 124 -2.68 -11.23 22.79
N GLY A 125 -2.57 -12.17 23.71
CA GLY A 125 -1.73 -13.35 23.56
C GLY A 125 -0.25 -12.99 23.50
N ASP A 126 0.45 -13.39 22.43
CA ASP A 126 1.85 -13.06 22.15
C ASP A 126 2.07 -11.67 21.56
N HIS A 127 0.99 -10.93 21.29
CA HIS A 127 1.01 -9.54 20.79
C HIS A 127 0.42 -8.56 21.81
N HIS A 128 0.64 -7.26 21.57
CA HIS A 128 -0.18 -6.20 22.13
C HIS A 128 -1.14 -5.67 21.06
N ILE A 129 -2.27 -5.06 21.50
CA ILE A 129 -3.08 -4.16 20.68
C ILE A 129 -2.74 -2.75 21.15
N VAL A 130 -2.07 -1.99 20.30
CA VAL A 130 -1.72 -0.60 20.59
C VAL A 130 -2.72 0.31 19.90
N ILE A 131 -3.43 1.10 20.70
CA ILE A 131 -4.35 2.13 20.18
C ILE A 131 -3.63 3.46 20.26
N GLY A 132 -3.61 4.18 19.13
CA GLY A 132 -3.03 5.49 18.99
C GLY A 132 -4.10 6.55 18.74
N ARG A 133 -4.01 7.68 19.45
CA ARG A 133 -4.78 8.88 19.17
C ARG A 133 -4.06 9.70 18.11
N VAL A 134 -4.74 9.98 17.01
CA VAL A 134 -4.20 10.77 15.90
C VAL A 134 -4.24 12.26 16.24
N HIS A 135 -3.13 12.95 16.02
CA HIS A 135 -3.01 14.40 16.18
C HIS A 135 -2.79 15.12 14.86
N ASP A 136 -2.08 14.47 13.93
CA ASP A 136 -1.77 15.02 12.61
C ASP A 136 -1.64 13.89 11.60
N LEU A 137 -2.07 14.12 10.37
CA LEU A 137 -1.94 13.17 9.26
C LEU A 137 -2.01 13.91 7.93
N ASP A 138 -1.28 13.41 6.93
CA ASP A 138 -1.38 13.94 5.57
C ASP A 138 -0.92 12.93 4.53
N LEU A 139 -1.29 13.19 3.28
CA LEU A 139 -0.77 12.51 2.11
C LEU A 139 0.60 13.11 1.75
N THR A 140 1.60 12.25 1.57
CA THR A 140 2.97 12.67 1.22
C THR A 140 3.37 12.28 -0.20
N GLY A 141 2.52 11.48 -0.86
CA GLY A 141 2.77 11.03 -2.23
C GLY A 141 1.48 10.57 -2.93
N THR A 142 1.55 10.46 -4.25
CA THR A 142 0.46 10.00 -5.12
C THR A 142 0.65 8.54 -5.57
N GLY A 143 1.65 7.83 -5.01
CA GLY A 143 1.98 6.46 -5.37
C GLY A 143 0.99 5.43 -4.83
N HIS A 144 1.06 4.21 -5.37
CA HIS A 144 0.33 3.07 -4.83
C HIS A 144 1.00 2.54 -3.57
N PRO A 145 0.25 2.00 -2.60
CA PRO A 145 0.83 1.45 -1.38
C PRO A 145 1.60 0.15 -1.65
N LEU A 146 2.61 -0.11 -0.80
CA LEU A 146 3.26 -1.41 -0.73
C LEU A 146 2.33 -2.40 -0.02
N LEU A 147 2.11 -3.56 -0.65
CA LEU A 147 1.31 -4.64 -0.10
C LEU A 147 2.19 -5.85 0.23
N PHE A 148 1.76 -6.61 1.22
CA PHE A 148 2.34 -7.90 1.58
C PHE A 148 1.29 -9.00 1.44
N PHE A 149 1.61 -10.06 0.68
CA PHE A 149 0.70 -11.17 0.42
C PHE A 149 1.49 -12.47 0.24
N ARG A 150 1.13 -13.54 0.95
CA ARG A 150 1.74 -14.88 0.85
C ARG A 150 3.27 -14.89 0.93
N GLY A 151 3.85 -14.01 1.75
CA GLY A 151 5.31 -13.90 1.90
C GLY A 151 6.01 -13.08 0.83
N GLY A 152 5.27 -12.47 -0.11
CA GLY A 152 5.79 -11.58 -1.16
C GLY A 152 5.29 -10.16 -1.02
N TYR A 153 6.00 -9.24 -1.66
CA TYR A 153 5.58 -7.84 -1.78
C TYR A 153 4.98 -7.57 -3.15
N GLY A 154 4.05 -6.63 -3.20
CA GLY A 154 3.39 -6.21 -4.42
C GLY A 154 2.80 -4.81 -4.29
N SER A 155 2.06 -4.39 -5.29
CA SER A 155 1.36 -3.12 -5.26
C SER A 155 -0.11 -3.31 -5.63
N PHE A 156 -0.94 -2.37 -5.19
CA PHE A 156 -2.33 -2.33 -5.58
C PHE A 156 -2.45 -1.74 -7.00
N ARG A 157 -3.15 -2.46 -7.88
CA ARG A 157 -3.64 -1.91 -9.13
C ARG A 157 -5.16 -1.85 -9.02
N PRO A 158 -5.75 -0.65 -8.99
CA PRO A 158 -7.20 -0.54 -8.89
C PRO A 158 -7.84 -1.15 -10.12
N GLN A 159 -8.65 -2.19 -9.93
CA GLN A 159 -9.56 -2.70 -10.96
C GLN A 159 -10.88 -1.90 -10.96
N SER A 160 -11.18 -1.26 -9.82
CA SER A 160 -12.26 -0.28 -9.66
C SER A 160 -11.91 0.66 -8.52
N LEU A 161 -12.26 1.93 -8.63
CA LEU A 161 -12.11 2.93 -7.57
C LEU A 161 -13.47 3.11 -6.90
N ALA A 162 -13.60 2.68 -5.64
CA ALA A 162 -14.86 2.74 -4.90
C ALA A 162 -15.08 4.08 -4.17
N ALA A 163 -14.05 4.92 -4.09
CA ALA A 163 -14.13 6.24 -3.45
C ALA A 163 -13.32 7.24 -4.27
N GLY A 164 -13.93 8.31 -4.66
CA GLY A 164 -13.32 9.35 -5.48
C GLY A 164 -14.36 10.35 -5.91
N ASP A 165 -14.00 11.22 -6.80
CA ASP A 165 -14.80 12.24 -7.43
C ASP A 165 -16.19 11.71 -7.85
N ALA A 166 -17.26 12.49 -7.62
CA ALA A 166 -18.65 12.09 -7.94
C ALA A 166 -18.79 11.67 -9.42
N ASP A 167 -18.05 12.32 -10.32
CA ASP A 167 -18.03 12.00 -11.75
C ASP A 167 -17.40 10.63 -12.02
N LEU A 168 -16.39 10.24 -11.25
CA LEU A 168 -15.74 8.94 -11.36
C LEU A 168 -16.68 7.82 -10.89
N VAL A 169 -17.47 8.04 -9.84
CA VAL A 169 -18.44 7.06 -9.33
C VAL A 169 -19.52 6.78 -10.39
N GLU A 170 -20.01 7.79 -11.10
CA GLU A 170 -20.97 7.59 -12.19
C GLU A 170 -20.37 6.81 -13.38
N GLN A 171 -19.11 7.08 -13.70
CA GLN A 171 -18.39 6.35 -14.75
C GLN A 171 -18.15 4.88 -14.35
N LEU A 172 -17.84 4.61 -13.09
CA LEU A 172 -17.69 3.25 -12.57
C LEU A 172 -19.01 2.46 -12.58
N LYS A 173 -20.15 3.11 -12.26
CA LYS A 173 -21.47 2.50 -12.42
C LYS A 173 -21.75 2.13 -13.87
N LEU A 174 -21.29 2.95 -14.82
CA LEU A 174 -21.41 2.65 -16.25
C LEU A 174 -20.56 1.44 -16.63
N VAL A 175 -19.31 1.37 -16.13
CA VAL A 175 -18.40 0.23 -16.33
C VAL A 175 -19.00 -1.05 -15.78
N ASP A 176 -19.60 -1.04 -14.58
CA ASP A 176 -20.23 -2.22 -14.00
C ASP A 176 -21.43 -2.74 -14.83
N ARG A 177 -22.19 -1.84 -15.46
CA ARG A 177 -23.26 -2.21 -16.38
C ARG A 177 -22.77 -2.92 -17.64
N VAL A 178 -21.57 -2.61 -18.12
CA VAL A 178 -21.00 -3.21 -19.34
C VAL A 178 -20.07 -4.38 -19.05
N ARG A 179 -19.75 -4.65 -17.78
CA ARG A 179 -18.80 -5.70 -17.37
C ARG A 179 -19.12 -7.07 -17.98
N ALA A 180 -20.36 -7.53 -17.86
CA ALA A 180 -20.77 -8.82 -18.42
C ALA A 180 -20.60 -8.90 -19.94
N ASN A 181 -20.84 -7.77 -20.64
CA ASN A 181 -20.62 -7.69 -22.07
C ASN A 181 -19.11 -7.72 -22.43
N MET A 182 -18.27 -7.08 -21.60
CA MET A 182 -16.80 -7.10 -21.76
C MET A 182 -16.25 -8.52 -21.62
N GLU A 183 -16.69 -9.25 -20.58
CA GLU A 183 -16.29 -10.62 -20.34
C GLU A 183 -16.74 -11.53 -21.49
N GLY A 184 -17.99 -11.39 -21.96
CA GLY A 184 -18.50 -12.11 -23.12
C GLY A 184 -17.75 -11.79 -24.42
N LEU A 185 -17.32 -10.56 -24.61
CA LEU A 185 -16.49 -10.15 -25.78
C LEU A 185 -15.09 -10.71 -25.66
N ALA A 186 -14.48 -10.65 -24.47
CA ALA A 186 -13.15 -11.20 -24.20
C ALA A 186 -13.12 -12.71 -24.51
N ASP A 187 -14.11 -13.45 -24.05
CA ASP A 187 -14.25 -14.88 -24.31
C ASP A 187 -14.50 -15.19 -25.78
N ARG A 188 -15.39 -14.43 -26.44
CA ARG A 188 -15.74 -14.64 -27.85
C ARG A 188 -14.57 -14.40 -28.79
N PHE A 189 -13.75 -13.41 -28.51
CA PHE A 189 -12.62 -13.04 -29.38
C PHE A 189 -11.27 -13.55 -28.89
N GLY A 190 -11.21 -14.20 -27.72
CA GLY A 190 -9.97 -14.71 -27.14
C GLY A 190 -8.93 -13.62 -26.84
N THR A 191 -9.39 -12.40 -26.54
CA THR A 191 -8.53 -11.22 -26.35
C THR A 191 -8.92 -10.43 -25.10
N GLU A 192 -7.98 -9.65 -24.60
CA GLU A 192 -8.28 -8.71 -23.50
C GLU A 192 -9.14 -7.55 -24.01
N VAL A 193 -10.24 -7.27 -23.32
CA VAL A 193 -11.13 -6.13 -23.56
C VAL A 193 -10.97 -5.12 -22.45
N THR A 194 -10.65 -3.87 -22.76
CA THR A 194 -10.43 -2.80 -21.80
C THR A 194 -11.45 -1.69 -21.98
N VAL A 195 -11.91 -1.12 -20.86
CA VAL A 195 -12.68 0.14 -20.85
C VAL A 195 -11.80 1.25 -20.35
N VAL A 196 -11.75 2.32 -21.12
CA VAL A 196 -11.02 3.55 -20.81
C VAL A 196 -12.02 4.69 -20.72
N CYS A 197 -12.03 5.38 -19.60
CA CYS A 197 -12.86 6.58 -19.39
C CYS A 197 -12.01 7.84 -19.43
N LEU A 198 -12.60 8.94 -19.87
CA LEU A 198 -11.98 10.25 -19.80
C LEU A 198 -12.37 10.90 -18.47
N VAL A 199 -11.39 11.11 -17.60
CA VAL A 199 -11.57 11.75 -16.29
C VAL A 199 -10.62 12.94 -16.22
N ASN A 200 -11.14 14.14 -16.01
CA ASN A 200 -10.35 15.38 -15.95
C ASN A 200 -9.33 15.51 -17.10
N GLU A 201 -9.80 15.31 -18.33
CA GLU A 201 -8.98 15.32 -19.57
C GLU A 201 -7.88 14.25 -19.66
N GLN A 202 -7.86 13.28 -18.73
CA GLN A 202 -6.96 12.13 -18.76
C GLN A 202 -7.73 10.85 -19.09
N LEU A 203 -7.11 9.99 -19.91
CA LEU A 203 -7.62 8.66 -20.17
C LEU A 203 -7.25 7.74 -19.02
N VAL A 204 -8.24 7.23 -18.30
CA VAL A 204 -8.08 6.33 -17.16
C VAL A 204 -8.60 4.95 -17.54
N LEU A 205 -7.76 3.92 -17.37
CA LEU A 205 -8.18 2.53 -17.50
C LEU A 205 -9.09 2.17 -16.32
N THR A 206 -10.38 1.93 -16.58
CA THR A 206 -11.37 1.69 -15.52
C THR A 206 -11.73 0.23 -15.32
N ALA A 207 -11.56 -0.60 -16.34
CA ALA A 207 -11.75 -2.06 -16.23
C ALA A 207 -11.02 -2.81 -17.34
N ALA A 208 -10.66 -4.07 -17.07
CA ALA A 208 -10.13 -5.00 -18.05
C ALA A 208 -10.77 -6.39 -17.86
N GLY A 209 -11.33 -6.93 -18.93
CA GLY A 209 -11.85 -8.31 -18.99
C GLY A 209 -10.86 -9.19 -19.74
N ARG A 210 -10.57 -10.38 -19.23
CA ARG A 210 -9.71 -11.40 -19.89
C ARG A 210 -10.52 -12.65 -20.18
N PRO A 211 -10.23 -13.37 -21.29
CA PRO A 211 -10.91 -14.61 -21.59
C PRO A 211 -10.63 -15.66 -20.50
N VAL A 212 -11.66 -16.40 -20.11
CA VAL A 212 -11.56 -17.46 -19.09
C VAL A 212 -10.60 -18.57 -19.56
N SER A 213 -10.48 -18.79 -20.87
CA SER A 213 -9.61 -19.81 -21.47
C SER A 213 -8.12 -19.45 -21.42
N ALA A 214 -7.74 -18.20 -21.12
CA ALA A 214 -6.32 -17.78 -21.06
C ALA A 214 -5.61 -18.21 -19.75
N GLY A 215 -6.30 -18.87 -18.83
CA GLY A 215 -5.79 -19.22 -17.50
C GLY A 215 -4.87 -20.44 -17.42
N ALA A 216 -4.59 -21.16 -18.50
CA ALA A 216 -3.87 -22.43 -18.42
C ALA A 216 -2.54 -22.53 -19.21
N GLY A 217 -2.01 -21.47 -19.79
CA GLY A 217 -0.89 -21.66 -20.71
C GLY A 217 0.14 -20.56 -20.97
N LEU A 218 0.16 -19.46 -20.24
CA LEU A 218 1.10 -18.36 -20.54
C LEU A 218 1.75 -17.73 -19.30
N HIS A 219 2.38 -18.54 -18.46
CA HIS A 219 3.13 -18.03 -17.31
C HIS A 219 4.65 -17.96 -17.50
N ASP A 220 5.21 -18.21 -18.69
CA ASP A 220 6.67 -18.36 -18.81
C ASP A 220 7.42 -17.53 -19.86
N HIS A 221 6.81 -16.59 -20.56
CA HIS A 221 7.56 -15.89 -21.62
C HIS A 221 7.35 -14.38 -21.75
N LEU A 222 7.22 -13.60 -20.68
CA LEU A 222 7.35 -12.13 -20.81
C LEU A 222 8.10 -11.50 -19.61
N VAL A 223 9.28 -12.04 -19.30
CA VAL A 223 10.34 -11.28 -18.65
C VAL A 223 11.44 -11.02 -19.68
N GLY A 224 11.13 -10.21 -20.68
CA GLY A 224 12.10 -9.64 -21.59
C GLY A 224 12.76 -8.44 -20.94
N ARG A 225 14.02 -8.59 -20.55
CA ARG A 225 14.91 -7.47 -20.23
C ARG A 225 15.09 -6.62 -21.48
N HIS A 226 14.70 -5.34 -21.42
CA HIS A 226 15.24 -4.32 -22.31
C HIS A 226 16.23 -3.44 -21.54
N PRO A 227 17.49 -3.33 -21.99
CA PRO A 227 18.43 -2.36 -21.48
C PRO A 227 18.23 -1.03 -22.21
N GLY A 228 17.94 0.04 -21.49
CA GLY A 228 18.08 1.40 -21.96
C GLY A 228 16.91 1.95 -22.78
N GLY A 229 16.13 2.86 -22.20
CA GLY A 229 15.17 3.68 -22.95
C GLY A 229 14.20 4.39 -21.99
N GLY A 230 14.29 5.71 -21.94
CA GLY A 230 13.40 6.58 -21.19
C GLY A 230 11.93 6.53 -21.67
N PRO A 231 11.00 7.22 -21.01
CA PRO A 231 9.56 7.08 -21.24
C PRO A 231 9.18 7.51 -22.65
N ALA A 232 8.49 6.60 -23.35
CA ALA A 232 7.95 6.88 -24.67
C ALA A 232 6.76 7.86 -24.54
N VAL A 233 6.97 9.08 -25.01
CA VAL A 233 5.89 10.04 -25.22
C VAL A 233 5.00 9.54 -26.35
N ALA A 234 3.75 9.21 -26.05
CA ALA A 234 2.76 8.82 -27.05
C ALA A 234 2.53 9.98 -28.03
N ARG A 235 2.88 9.78 -29.30
CA ARG A 235 2.62 10.72 -30.40
C ARG A 235 1.12 10.76 -30.65
N ARG A 236 0.56 11.97 -30.74
CA ARG A 236 -0.82 12.23 -31.18
C ARG A 236 -1.08 11.60 -32.56
N PRO A 237 -2.23 10.96 -32.77
CA PRO A 237 -2.64 10.58 -34.12
C PRO A 237 -2.93 11.83 -34.96
N ARG A 238 -2.45 11.84 -36.21
CA ARG A 238 -2.73 12.89 -37.18
C ARG A 238 -4.21 12.88 -37.51
N SER A 239 -4.82 14.06 -37.50
CA SER A 239 -6.17 14.32 -38.02
C SER A 239 -6.25 13.96 -39.50
N LEU A 240 -7.19 13.11 -39.86
CA LEU A 240 -7.61 12.88 -41.24
C LEU A 240 -8.51 14.05 -41.69
N PRO A 241 -8.40 14.54 -42.92
CA PRO A 241 -9.26 15.57 -43.45
C PRO A 241 -10.66 15.02 -43.75
N VAL A 242 -11.67 15.73 -43.33
CA VAL A 242 -13.07 15.52 -43.71
C VAL A 242 -13.26 16.04 -45.14
N GLN A 243 -13.72 15.17 -46.04
CA GLN A 243 -14.42 15.55 -47.27
C GLN A 243 -15.93 15.51 -47.05
#